data_2ae3ea256485f3a25711b0e84d5a7868
#
_entry.id   2ae3ea256485f3a25711b0e84d5a7868
#
_cell.length_a   1.000
_cell.length_b   1.000
_cell.length_c   1.000
_cell.angle_alpha   90.00
_cell.angle_beta   90.00
_cell.angle_gamma   90.00
#
_symmetry.space_group_name_H-M   'P 1'
#
loop_
_entity.id
_entity.type
_entity.pdbx_description
1 polymer ?
#
loop_
_entity_poly.entity_id
_entity_poly.type
_entity_poly.pdbx_seq_one_letter_code
_entity_poly.pdbx_strand_id
1 'polypeptide(L)'
;MIANVVRNCFPVAAQVVADKADEINKLNVFPVPDGDTGTNMSLTLGTVVKEIEALPQGASMDDIAKAITHGSLMGARGNSGVITSQILRGVAEGLASSKGAQATTADIASALRNGVKVAFKAVRKPVEGTILTVLRDVSTKADQMERAKATPQETLDAIVVEAYESVARTPDLLPVLRENGVVDSGAFGLATFIEAFVNAYNGKAGEVSDFRTTVDSEGAKAQVAGVVDIEINEDWEGSEFRYCTEFLFHADSPDFDESANLKYLSSMGDCELLVGSNPDYKIHVHTNRPDRVLRHMLHRGQIFNVFVHNMDLEAQERTESIREDKQAASGPRKPLGFVAVAAGSGQADILRSLGVDVIVSGGQTM
;
A
#
# COMPACT_ATOMS: atom_id res chain seq x y z
N MET A 1 26.72 7.11 4.07
CA MET A 1 26.50 5.66 4.22
C MET A 1 25.05 5.38 3.86
N ILE A 2 24.74 4.23 3.25
CA ILE A 2 23.38 3.81 2.81
C ILE A 2 22.37 3.94 3.96
N ALA A 3 22.75 3.48 5.17
CA ALA A 3 21.93 3.58 6.37
C ALA A 3 21.41 5.00 6.66
N ASN A 4 22.28 6.01 6.51
CA ASN A 4 21.89 7.41 6.75
C ASN A 4 20.92 7.92 5.68
N VAL A 5 21.08 7.49 4.42
CA VAL A 5 20.16 7.84 3.35
C VAL A 5 18.78 7.28 3.65
N VAL A 6 18.68 5.98 3.97
CA VAL A 6 17.39 5.36 4.31
C VAL A 6 16.77 6.02 5.54
N ARG A 7 17.54 6.23 6.60
CA ARG A 7 17.06 6.89 7.84
C ARG A 7 16.46 8.27 7.59
N ASN A 8 17.07 9.05 6.69
CA ASN A 8 16.66 10.44 6.46
C ASN A 8 15.54 10.54 5.40
N CYS A 9 15.57 9.69 4.37
CA CYS A 9 14.63 9.79 3.24
C CYS A 9 13.34 9.02 3.49
N PHE A 10 13.38 7.91 4.22
CA PHE A 10 12.21 7.07 4.45
C PHE A 10 11.07 7.81 5.18
N PRO A 11 11.31 8.55 6.28
CA PRO A 11 10.25 9.30 6.95
C PRO A 11 9.59 10.35 6.05
N VAL A 12 10.38 11.02 5.21
CA VAL A 12 9.87 12.01 4.24
C VAL A 12 8.96 11.34 3.22
N ALA A 13 9.40 10.21 2.66
CA ALA A 13 8.59 9.47 1.69
C ALA A 13 7.30 8.91 2.31
N ALA A 14 7.37 8.42 3.54
CA ALA A 14 6.21 7.94 4.28
C ALA A 14 5.19 9.07 4.53
N GLN A 15 5.66 10.27 4.88
CA GLN A 15 4.79 11.44 5.08
C GLN A 15 4.09 11.85 3.79
N VAL A 16 4.79 11.87 2.65
CA VAL A 16 4.19 12.19 1.35
C VAL A 16 3.08 11.20 0.98
N VAL A 17 3.28 9.90 1.23
CA VAL A 17 2.21 8.90 1.01
C VAL A 17 1.04 9.14 1.95
N ALA A 18 1.28 9.54 3.21
CA ALA A 18 0.23 9.88 4.15
C ALA A 18 -0.57 11.12 3.69
N ASP A 19 0.11 12.15 3.21
CA ASP A 19 -0.52 13.38 2.70
C ASP A 19 -1.37 13.11 1.45
N LYS A 20 -1.00 12.08 0.66
CA LYS A 20 -1.73 11.64 -0.55
C LYS A 20 -2.67 10.46 -0.31
N ALA A 21 -2.88 10.05 0.94
CA ALA A 21 -3.69 8.87 1.25
C ALA A 21 -5.09 8.94 0.64
N ASP A 22 -5.76 10.08 0.73
CA ASP A 22 -7.11 10.28 0.17
C ASP A 22 -7.13 10.20 -1.36
N GLU A 23 -6.08 10.70 -2.03
CA GLU A 23 -5.93 10.58 -3.49
C GLU A 23 -5.75 9.12 -3.90
N ILE A 24 -4.91 8.37 -3.17
CA ILE A 24 -4.70 6.94 -3.39
C ILE A 24 -5.98 6.15 -3.11
N ASN A 25 -6.71 6.48 -2.03
CA ASN A 25 -7.97 5.83 -1.67
C ASN A 25 -9.03 5.97 -2.77
N LYS A 26 -9.09 7.13 -3.44
CA LYS A 26 -10.03 7.37 -4.54
C LYS A 26 -9.82 6.45 -5.74
N LEU A 27 -8.61 5.96 -5.95
CA LEU A 27 -8.26 5.05 -7.04
C LEU A 27 -8.55 3.58 -6.73
N ASN A 28 -8.89 3.25 -5.48
CA ASN A 28 -9.03 1.87 -5.05
C ASN A 28 -10.36 1.27 -5.52
N VAL A 29 -10.30 0.43 -6.56
CA VAL A 29 -11.43 -0.33 -7.11
C VAL A 29 -11.16 -1.84 -7.16
N PHE A 30 -9.93 -2.27 -6.85
CA PHE A 30 -9.50 -3.67 -6.92
C PHE A 30 -8.56 -4.02 -5.76
N PRO A 31 -8.63 -5.23 -5.17
CA PRO A 31 -9.62 -6.31 -5.42
C PRO A 31 -11.01 -6.02 -4.84
N VAL A 32 -11.11 -5.14 -3.87
CA VAL A 32 -12.35 -4.68 -3.22
C VAL A 32 -12.35 -3.15 -3.25
N PRO A 33 -13.45 -2.50 -3.64
CA PRO A 33 -13.54 -1.04 -3.70
C PRO A 33 -13.86 -0.41 -2.33
N ASP A 34 -13.10 -0.76 -1.27
CA ASP A 34 -13.27 -0.27 0.10
C ASP A 34 -12.64 1.10 0.35
N GLY A 35 -11.77 1.57 -0.56
CA GLY A 35 -11.20 2.92 -0.51
C GLY A 35 -10.18 3.13 0.59
N ASP A 36 -9.48 2.12 1.01
CA ASP A 36 -8.58 2.14 2.15
C ASP A 36 -7.08 1.98 1.81
N THR A 37 -6.74 1.76 0.54
CA THR A 37 -5.35 1.49 0.09
C THR A 37 -4.34 2.51 0.59
N GLY A 38 -4.62 3.80 0.43
CA GLY A 38 -3.72 4.88 0.87
C GLY A 38 -3.59 4.93 2.38
N THR A 39 -4.69 4.75 3.10
CA THR A 39 -4.73 4.66 4.56
C THR A 39 -3.88 3.49 5.05
N ASN A 40 -4.06 2.31 4.47
CA ASN A 40 -3.34 1.09 4.84
C ASN A 40 -1.84 1.21 4.57
N MET A 41 -1.45 1.76 3.41
CA MET A 41 -0.05 2.03 3.11
C MET A 41 0.55 3.04 4.08
N SER A 42 -0.14 4.14 4.36
CA SER A 42 0.30 5.17 5.29
C SER A 42 0.54 4.62 6.71
N LEU A 43 -0.40 3.84 7.25
CA LEU A 43 -0.28 3.20 8.57
C LEU A 43 0.90 2.23 8.62
N THR A 44 1.09 1.44 7.56
CA THR A 44 2.20 0.50 7.43
C THR A 44 3.54 1.24 7.44
N LEU A 45 3.68 2.28 6.61
CA LEU A 45 4.88 3.10 6.52
C LEU A 45 5.17 3.87 7.82
N GLY A 46 4.12 4.42 8.45
CA GLY A 46 4.22 5.16 9.72
C GLY A 46 4.77 4.30 10.86
N THR A 47 4.44 3.00 10.89
CA THR A 47 5.03 2.07 11.88
C THR A 47 6.51 1.84 11.62
N VAL A 48 6.92 1.73 10.36
CA VAL A 48 8.34 1.63 9.98
C VAL A 48 9.12 2.88 10.42
N VAL A 49 8.55 4.06 10.22
CA VAL A 49 9.17 5.33 10.66
C VAL A 49 9.47 5.29 12.14
N LYS A 50 8.50 4.89 12.98
CA LYS A 50 8.68 4.78 14.44
C LYS A 50 9.82 3.82 14.82
N GLU A 51 9.92 2.67 14.15
CA GLU A 51 10.98 1.70 14.38
C GLU A 51 12.37 2.24 13.96
N ILE A 52 12.46 2.95 12.83
CA ILE A 52 13.71 3.58 12.38
C ILE A 52 14.14 4.69 13.34
N GLU A 53 13.19 5.52 13.80
CA GLU A 53 13.47 6.62 14.74
C GLU A 53 13.91 6.12 16.13
N ALA A 54 13.42 4.98 16.56
CA ALA A 54 13.81 4.35 17.82
C ALA A 54 15.27 3.81 17.82
N LEU A 55 15.88 3.62 16.64
CA LEU A 55 17.25 3.15 16.55
C LEU A 55 18.26 4.22 16.98
N PRO A 56 19.39 3.85 17.59
CA PRO A 56 20.44 4.78 17.96
C PRO A 56 21.04 5.48 16.73
N GLN A 57 21.61 6.68 16.92
CA GLN A 57 22.36 7.35 15.87
C GLN A 57 23.56 6.48 15.45
N GLY A 58 23.73 6.31 14.12
CA GLY A 58 24.81 5.47 13.58
C GLY A 58 24.47 3.99 13.49
N ALA A 59 23.22 3.58 13.69
CA ALA A 59 22.76 2.22 13.42
C ALA A 59 23.17 1.75 12.02
N SER A 60 23.52 0.47 11.91
CA SER A 60 23.95 -0.15 10.67
C SER A 60 22.78 -0.30 9.68
N MET A 61 23.08 -0.61 8.40
CA MET A 61 22.03 -0.93 7.43
C MET A 61 21.28 -2.22 7.81
N ASP A 62 21.96 -3.17 8.47
CA ASP A 62 21.33 -4.38 9.00
C ASP A 62 20.31 -4.06 10.10
N ASP A 63 20.61 -3.11 10.99
CA ASP A 63 19.65 -2.69 12.03
C ASP A 63 18.46 -1.98 11.42
N ILE A 64 18.69 -1.11 10.43
CA ILE A 64 17.62 -0.43 9.70
C ILE A 64 16.76 -1.44 8.92
N ALA A 65 17.37 -2.43 8.27
CA ALA A 65 16.62 -3.46 7.54
C ALA A 65 15.74 -4.30 8.48
N LYS A 66 16.24 -4.63 9.67
CA LYS A 66 15.44 -5.30 10.73
C LYS A 66 14.27 -4.42 11.18
N ALA A 67 14.53 -3.12 11.43
CA ALA A 67 13.47 -2.18 11.81
C ALA A 67 12.41 -2.04 10.71
N ILE A 68 12.81 -1.93 9.45
CA ILE A 68 11.88 -1.90 8.31
C ILE A 68 11.07 -3.20 8.25
N THR A 69 11.72 -4.35 8.34
CA THR A 69 11.06 -5.66 8.28
C THR A 69 10.06 -5.83 9.42
N HIS A 70 10.48 -5.56 10.66
CA HIS A 70 9.62 -5.68 11.84
C HIS A 70 8.49 -4.65 11.81
N GLY A 71 8.81 -3.38 11.62
CA GLY A 71 7.82 -2.30 11.64
C GLY A 71 6.77 -2.44 10.53
N SER A 72 7.19 -2.82 9.31
CA SER A 72 6.24 -3.03 8.22
C SER A 72 5.35 -4.26 8.43
N LEU A 73 5.87 -5.34 9.02
CA LEU A 73 5.07 -6.52 9.36
C LEU A 73 4.03 -6.21 10.45
N MET A 74 4.46 -5.56 11.54
CA MET A 74 3.59 -5.20 12.65
C MET A 74 2.56 -4.14 12.30
N GLY A 75 2.94 -3.21 11.43
CA GLY A 75 2.08 -2.13 10.94
C GLY A 75 1.20 -2.50 9.75
N ALA A 76 1.41 -3.65 9.12
CA ALA A 76 0.67 -4.04 7.92
C ALA A 76 -0.85 -4.03 8.14
N ARG A 77 -1.57 -3.37 7.22
CA ARG A 77 -3.02 -3.30 7.21
C ARG A 77 -3.54 -3.60 5.81
N GLY A 78 -4.59 -4.42 5.74
CA GLY A 78 -5.20 -4.83 4.48
C GLY A 78 -4.23 -5.51 3.52
N ASN A 79 -4.70 -5.82 2.34
CA ASN A 79 -3.89 -6.42 1.28
C ASN A 79 -2.72 -5.51 0.87
N SER A 80 -3.01 -4.22 0.67
CA SER A 80 -2.03 -3.22 0.24
C SER A 80 -0.88 -3.05 1.23
N GLY A 81 -1.18 -2.99 2.53
CA GLY A 81 -0.17 -2.88 3.58
C GLY A 81 0.69 -4.15 3.70
N VAL A 82 0.08 -5.35 3.60
CA VAL A 82 0.83 -6.61 3.66
C VAL A 82 1.76 -6.75 2.46
N ILE A 83 1.30 -6.43 1.24
CA ILE A 83 2.15 -6.47 0.05
C ILE A 83 3.28 -5.43 0.16
N THR A 84 2.95 -4.20 0.56
CA THR A 84 3.95 -3.14 0.80
C THR A 84 5.01 -3.61 1.81
N SER A 85 4.61 -4.29 2.89
CA SER A 85 5.56 -4.82 3.89
C SER A 85 6.56 -5.80 3.28
N GLN A 86 6.13 -6.66 2.35
CA GLN A 86 7.00 -7.62 1.70
C GLN A 86 7.93 -6.96 0.67
N ILE A 87 7.47 -5.92 -0.03
CA ILE A 87 8.31 -5.09 -0.90
C ILE A 87 9.42 -4.44 -0.07
N LEU A 88 9.06 -3.75 1.00
CA LEU A 88 9.99 -3.06 1.89
C LEU A 88 11.00 -4.01 2.51
N ARG A 89 10.54 -5.16 3.01
CA ARG A 89 11.40 -6.23 3.54
C ARG A 89 12.44 -6.64 2.51
N GLY A 90 12.00 -7.03 1.31
CA GLY A 90 12.90 -7.52 0.29
C GLY A 90 13.93 -6.49 -0.17
N VAL A 91 13.52 -5.23 -0.35
CA VAL A 91 14.42 -4.12 -0.71
C VAL A 91 15.42 -3.84 0.42
N ALA A 92 14.96 -3.77 1.68
CA ALA A 92 15.83 -3.50 2.83
C ALA A 92 16.86 -4.61 3.06
N GLU A 93 16.48 -5.89 2.97
CA GLU A 93 17.38 -7.05 3.03
C GLU A 93 18.42 -7.00 1.90
N GLY A 94 18.00 -6.60 0.69
CA GLY A 94 18.90 -6.44 -0.45
C GLY A 94 19.93 -5.33 -0.23
N LEU A 95 19.51 -4.16 0.28
CA LEU A 95 20.40 -3.05 0.62
C LEU A 95 21.37 -3.41 1.78
N ALA A 96 20.91 -4.16 2.78
CA ALA A 96 21.75 -4.63 3.88
C ALA A 96 22.86 -5.58 3.40
N SER A 97 22.65 -6.28 2.30
CA SER A 97 23.66 -7.16 1.69
C SER A 97 24.78 -6.40 0.97
N SER A 98 24.64 -5.07 0.75
CA SER A 98 25.67 -4.23 0.13
C SER A 98 26.88 -4.09 1.05
N LYS A 99 28.07 -4.25 0.49
CA LYS A 99 29.35 -4.15 1.23
C LYS A 99 29.97 -2.75 1.18
N GLY A 100 29.41 -1.85 0.38
CA GLY A 100 29.92 -0.51 0.15
C GLY A 100 29.42 0.53 1.15
N ALA A 101 30.17 1.62 1.31
CA ALA A 101 29.71 2.77 2.11
C ALA A 101 28.61 3.57 1.40
N GLN A 102 28.55 3.50 0.08
CA GLN A 102 27.51 4.10 -0.77
C GLN A 102 26.92 3.01 -1.66
N ALA A 103 25.64 3.12 -1.97
CA ALA A 103 24.98 2.21 -2.89
C ALA A 103 25.48 2.46 -4.32
N THR A 104 25.85 1.40 -4.99
CA THR A 104 26.13 1.39 -6.44
C THR A 104 24.84 1.11 -7.20
N THR A 105 24.86 1.32 -8.51
CA THR A 105 23.75 0.91 -9.39
C THR A 105 23.45 -0.58 -9.27
N ALA A 106 24.48 -1.43 -9.13
CA ALA A 106 24.34 -2.87 -8.90
C ALA A 106 23.65 -3.19 -7.56
N ASP A 107 23.93 -2.42 -6.49
CA ASP A 107 23.26 -2.59 -5.20
C ASP A 107 21.78 -2.24 -5.30
N ILE A 108 21.45 -1.14 -5.99
CA ILE A 108 20.06 -0.70 -6.22
C ILE A 108 19.30 -1.78 -7.01
N ALA A 109 19.86 -2.25 -8.13
CA ALA A 109 19.24 -3.28 -8.96
C ALA A 109 19.06 -4.60 -8.18
N SER A 110 20.08 -5.00 -7.40
CA SER A 110 20.01 -6.19 -6.55
C SER A 110 18.95 -6.09 -5.46
N ALA A 111 18.82 -4.93 -4.81
CA ALA A 111 17.81 -4.69 -3.80
C ALA A 111 16.39 -4.77 -4.37
N LEU A 112 16.15 -4.17 -5.53
CA LEU A 112 14.85 -4.24 -6.21
C LEU A 112 14.52 -5.67 -6.68
N ARG A 113 15.49 -6.41 -7.24
CA ARG A 113 15.30 -7.84 -7.56
C ARG A 113 14.90 -8.66 -6.33
N ASN A 114 15.53 -8.40 -5.19
CA ASN A 114 15.16 -9.08 -3.95
C ASN A 114 13.75 -8.66 -3.48
N GLY A 115 13.37 -7.39 -3.64
CA GLY A 115 12.02 -6.90 -3.41
C GLY A 115 10.98 -7.67 -4.24
N VAL A 116 11.21 -7.80 -5.54
CA VAL A 116 10.37 -8.61 -6.45
C VAL A 116 10.28 -10.06 -5.96
N LYS A 117 11.41 -10.68 -5.67
CA LYS A 117 11.45 -12.09 -5.21
C LYS A 117 10.63 -12.31 -3.95
N VAL A 118 10.77 -11.43 -2.96
CA VAL A 118 10.07 -11.56 -1.67
C VAL A 118 8.58 -11.29 -1.83
N ALA A 119 8.19 -10.21 -2.52
CA ALA A 119 6.79 -9.85 -2.70
C ALA A 119 6.02 -10.89 -3.55
N PHE A 120 6.60 -11.35 -4.66
CA PHE A 120 5.95 -12.38 -5.49
C PHE A 120 5.87 -13.76 -4.82
N LYS A 121 6.80 -14.08 -3.90
CA LYS A 121 6.70 -15.30 -3.09
C LYS A 121 5.56 -15.22 -2.08
N ALA A 122 5.29 -14.03 -1.56
CA ALA A 122 4.24 -13.81 -0.56
C ALA A 122 2.83 -13.88 -1.15
N VAL A 123 2.65 -13.42 -2.39
CA VAL A 123 1.36 -13.40 -3.08
C VAL A 123 1.22 -14.63 -3.94
N ARG A 124 0.30 -15.52 -3.56
CA ARG A 124 0.12 -16.81 -4.24
C ARG A 124 -0.37 -16.72 -5.68
N LYS A 125 -1.24 -15.74 -5.96
CA LYS A 125 -1.78 -15.47 -7.30
C LYS A 125 -1.52 -14.01 -7.66
N PRO A 126 -0.30 -13.65 -8.10
CA PRO A 126 -0.01 -12.29 -8.53
C PRO A 126 -0.91 -11.91 -9.70
N VAL A 127 -1.48 -10.70 -9.62
CA VAL A 127 -2.32 -10.13 -10.68
C VAL A 127 -1.54 -9.05 -11.42
N GLU A 128 -1.54 -9.12 -12.75
CA GLU A 128 -0.92 -8.09 -13.59
C GLU A 128 -1.75 -6.80 -13.57
N GLY A 129 -1.07 -5.66 -13.72
CA GLY A 129 -1.72 -4.35 -13.62
C GLY A 129 -1.89 -3.86 -12.19
N THR A 130 -1.09 -4.39 -11.25
CA THR A 130 -1.11 -4.00 -9.84
C THR A 130 0.26 -3.49 -9.35
N ILE A 131 0.34 -3.13 -8.07
CA ILE A 131 1.59 -2.75 -7.38
C ILE A 131 2.77 -3.70 -7.68
N LEU A 132 2.49 -5.01 -7.85
CA LEU A 132 3.53 -6.01 -8.17
C LEU A 132 4.09 -5.84 -9.59
N THR A 133 3.26 -5.44 -10.54
CA THR A 133 3.69 -5.13 -11.90
C THR A 133 4.66 -3.94 -11.90
N VAL A 134 4.29 -2.85 -11.21
CA VAL A 134 5.15 -1.67 -11.08
C VAL A 134 6.48 -2.01 -10.40
N LEU A 135 6.46 -2.78 -9.33
CA LEU A 135 7.69 -3.24 -8.67
C LEU A 135 8.60 -4.00 -9.63
N ARG A 136 8.05 -4.91 -10.43
CA ARG A 136 8.81 -5.70 -11.41
C ARG A 136 9.38 -4.81 -12.52
N ASP A 137 8.59 -3.88 -13.05
CA ASP A 137 9.00 -2.99 -14.11
C ASP A 137 10.14 -2.05 -13.64
N VAL A 138 10.01 -1.47 -12.45
CA VAL A 138 11.06 -0.67 -11.79
C VAL A 138 12.34 -1.47 -11.58
N SER A 139 12.22 -2.74 -11.13
CA SER A 139 13.37 -3.64 -10.98
C SER A 139 14.04 -3.92 -12.33
N THR A 140 13.25 -4.14 -13.37
CA THR A 140 13.74 -4.35 -14.75
C THR A 140 14.47 -3.12 -15.29
N LYS A 141 13.94 -1.92 -15.01
CA LYS A 141 14.60 -0.67 -15.38
C LYS A 141 15.96 -0.52 -14.67
N ALA A 142 16.03 -0.82 -13.38
CA ALA A 142 17.29 -0.78 -12.65
C ALA A 142 18.33 -1.76 -13.22
N ASP A 143 17.91 -2.95 -13.65
CA ASP A 143 18.79 -3.91 -14.34
C ASP A 143 19.29 -3.38 -15.70
N GLN A 144 18.45 -2.67 -16.42
CA GLN A 144 18.86 -2.01 -17.68
C GLN A 144 19.91 -0.93 -17.42
N MET A 145 19.71 -0.11 -16.38
CA MET A 145 20.64 0.94 -15.99
C MET A 145 21.97 0.36 -15.51
N GLU A 146 21.95 -0.75 -14.77
CA GLU A 146 23.17 -1.49 -14.37
C GLU A 146 23.96 -1.96 -15.59
N ARG A 147 23.30 -2.58 -16.60
CA ARG A 147 23.94 -3.02 -17.85
C ARG A 147 24.49 -1.85 -18.66
N ALA A 148 23.81 -0.72 -18.64
CA ALA A 148 24.26 0.53 -19.30
C ALA A 148 25.41 1.21 -18.55
N LYS A 149 25.80 0.71 -17.36
CA LYS A 149 26.81 1.32 -16.48
C LYS A 149 26.45 2.75 -16.05
N ALA A 150 25.16 3.01 -15.90
CA ALA A 150 24.67 4.29 -15.43
C ALA A 150 25.11 4.55 -13.98
N THR A 151 25.14 5.80 -13.60
CA THR A 151 25.39 6.19 -12.21
C THR A 151 24.20 5.84 -11.32
N PRO A 152 24.38 5.75 -9.99
CA PRO A 152 23.28 5.58 -9.06
C PRO A 152 22.20 6.65 -9.19
N GLN A 153 22.60 7.92 -9.44
CA GLN A 153 21.68 9.03 -9.62
C GLN A 153 20.80 8.83 -10.87
N GLU A 154 21.43 8.58 -12.03
CA GLU A 154 20.70 8.32 -13.28
C GLU A 154 19.76 7.11 -13.13
N THR A 155 20.17 6.12 -12.34
CA THR A 155 19.34 4.94 -12.07
C THR A 155 18.11 5.32 -11.23
N LEU A 156 18.29 6.10 -10.15
CA LEU A 156 17.20 6.56 -9.32
C LEU A 156 16.20 7.41 -10.11
N ASP A 157 16.68 8.33 -10.94
CA ASP A 157 15.82 9.16 -11.79
C ASP A 157 15.05 8.31 -12.83
N ALA A 158 15.72 7.31 -13.42
CA ALA A 158 15.08 6.41 -14.39
C ALA A 158 14.00 5.50 -13.76
N ILE A 159 14.21 5.03 -12.54
CA ILE A 159 13.19 4.19 -11.86
C ILE A 159 11.96 5.00 -11.45
N VAL A 160 12.09 6.30 -11.12
CA VAL A 160 10.94 7.18 -10.87
C VAL A 160 10.09 7.30 -12.13
N VAL A 161 10.71 7.59 -13.28
CA VAL A 161 10.00 7.68 -14.56
C VAL A 161 9.29 6.36 -14.88
N GLU A 162 10.02 5.24 -14.82
CA GLU A 162 9.43 3.91 -15.09
C GLU A 162 8.28 3.57 -14.15
N ALA A 163 8.36 3.97 -12.85
CA ALA A 163 7.28 3.70 -11.91
C ALA A 163 5.97 4.33 -12.39
N TYR A 164 5.98 5.60 -12.79
CA TYR A 164 4.78 6.27 -13.29
C TYR A 164 4.33 5.80 -14.67
N GLU A 165 5.26 5.49 -15.56
CA GLU A 165 4.91 4.87 -16.84
C GLU A 165 4.24 3.50 -16.64
N SER A 166 4.72 2.70 -15.69
CA SER A 166 4.10 1.43 -15.36
C SER A 166 2.73 1.60 -14.69
N VAL A 167 2.56 2.59 -13.80
CA VAL A 167 1.24 2.95 -13.24
C VAL A 167 0.26 3.28 -14.35
N ALA A 168 0.66 4.11 -15.33
CA ALA A 168 -0.19 4.51 -16.45
C ALA A 168 -0.63 3.32 -17.32
N ARG A 169 0.16 2.24 -17.38
CA ARG A 169 -0.16 1.01 -18.11
C ARG A 169 -1.08 0.04 -17.35
N THR A 170 -1.32 0.25 -16.05
CA THR A 170 -2.12 -0.69 -15.23
C THR A 170 -3.53 -0.94 -15.78
N PRO A 171 -4.28 0.07 -16.35
CA PRO A 171 -5.58 -0.16 -16.95
C PRO A 171 -5.54 -1.03 -18.22
N ASP A 172 -4.40 -1.11 -18.90
CA ASP A 172 -4.24 -1.98 -20.07
C ASP A 172 -4.09 -3.44 -19.69
N LEU A 173 -3.64 -3.71 -18.47
CA LEU A 173 -3.37 -5.05 -17.95
C LEU A 173 -4.52 -5.59 -17.09
N LEU A 174 -5.27 -4.72 -16.42
CA LEU A 174 -6.35 -5.10 -15.52
C LEU A 174 -7.66 -4.41 -15.94
N PRO A 175 -8.61 -5.15 -16.57
CA PRO A 175 -9.82 -4.58 -17.18
C PRO A 175 -10.66 -3.74 -16.22
N VAL A 176 -10.84 -4.16 -14.97
CA VAL A 176 -11.62 -3.40 -13.98
C VAL A 176 -11.10 -1.98 -13.75
N LEU A 177 -9.81 -1.73 -13.89
CA LEU A 177 -9.24 -0.38 -13.79
C LEU A 177 -9.66 0.48 -14.98
N ARG A 178 -9.65 -0.11 -16.18
CA ARG A 178 -10.09 0.58 -17.41
C ARG A 178 -11.58 0.90 -17.37
N GLU A 179 -12.39 -0.04 -16.91
CA GLU A 179 -13.85 0.11 -16.78
C GLU A 179 -14.23 1.23 -15.81
N ASN A 180 -13.43 1.42 -14.76
CA ASN A 180 -13.62 2.50 -13.78
C ASN A 180 -12.81 3.78 -14.10
N GLY A 181 -12.03 3.81 -15.19
CA GLY A 181 -11.27 4.99 -15.59
C GLY A 181 -10.15 5.38 -14.62
N VAL A 182 -9.60 4.42 -13.88
CA VAL A 182 -8.57 4.64 -12.84
C VAL A 182 -7.31 3.83 -13.13
N VAL A 183 -6.22 4.18 -12.44
CA VAL A 183 -5.00 3.36 -12.34
C VAL A 183 -5.04 2.56 -11.03
N ASP A 184 -4.17 1.55 -10.89
CA ASP A 184 -4.07 0.78 -9.65
C ASP A 184 -3.62 1.67 -8.47
N SER A 185 -4.39 1.67 -7.41
CA SER A 185 -4.16 2.50 -6.23
C SER A 185 -2.86 2.14 -5.50
N GLY A 186 -2.58 0.84 -5.33
CA GLY A 186 -1.35 0.36 -4.72
C GLY A 186 -0.12 0.69 -5.55
N ALA A 187 -0.22 0.56 -6.87
CA ALA A 187 0.82 0.94 -7.82
C ALA A 187 1.14 2.45 -7.74
N PHE A 188 0.10 3.29 -7.71
CA PHE A 188 0.26 4.74 -7.56
C PHE A 188 0.90 5.10 -6.21
N GLY A 189 0.48 4.45 -5.12
CA GLY A 189 1.09 4.63 -3.81
C GLY A 189 2.57 4.24 -3.77
N LEU A 190 2.97 3.14 -4.44
CA LEU A 190 4.36 2.72 -4.55
C LEU A 190 5.19 3.72 -5.37
N ALA A 191 4.68 4.19 -6.52
CA ALA A 191 5.35 5.19 -7.35
C ALA A 191 5.56 6.50 -6.58
N THR A 192 4.54 6.96 -5.85
CA THR A 192 4.61 8.14 -4.97
C THR A 192 5.69 7.97 -3.90
N PHE A 193 5.77 6.80 -3.25
CA PHE A 193 6.81 6.53 -2.26
C PHE A 193 8.21 6.56 -2.87
N ILE A 194 8.41 5.93 -4.03
CA ILE A 194 9.70 5.90 -4.75
C ILE A 194 10.13 7.31 -5.11
N GLU A 195 9.25 8.11 -5.71
CA GLU A 195 9.55 9.49 -6.10
C GLU A 195 9.90 10.35 -4.88
N ALA A 196 9.09 10.31 -3.84
CA ALA A 196 9.32 11.09 -2.62
C ALA A 196 10.64 10.72 -1.95
N PHE A 197 11.01 9.42 -1.96
CA PHE A 197 12.30 8.96 -1.45
C PHE A 197 13.47 9.51 -2.28
N VAL A 198 13.38 9.44 -3.61
CA VAL A 198 14.43 9.94 -4.51
C VAL A 198 14.52 11.46 -4.43
N ASN A 199 13.40 12.18 -4.34
CA ASN A 199 13.40 13.63 -4.17
C ASN A 199 14.02 14.04 -2.82
N ALA A 200 13.74 13.32 -1.73
CA ALA A 200 14.39 13.56 -0.44
C ALA A 200 15.90 13.32 -0.52
N TYR A 201 16.33 12.27 -1.22
CA TYR A 201 17.74 11.99 -1.49
C TYR A 201 18.42 13.12 -2.28
N ASN A 202 17.71 13.72 -3.25
CA ASN A 202 18.17 14.84 -4.07
C ASN A 202 18.07 16.21 -3.37
N GLY A 203 17.67 16.26 -2.09
CA GLY A 203 17.49 17.52 -1.35
C GLY A 203 16.23 18.31 -1.72
N LYS A 204 15.27 17.67 -2.40
CA LYS A 204 13.97 18.23 -2.80
C LYS A 204 12.83 17.62 -1.96
N ALA A 205 13.06 17.52 -0.66
CA ALA A 205 12.11 16.88 0.25
C ALA A 205 10.72 17.55 0.20
N GLY A 206 9.66 16.73 0.06
CA GLY A 206 8.28 17.18 -0.01
C GLY A 206 7.82 17.61 -1.41
N GLU A 207 8.71 17.72 -2.39
CA GLU A 207 8.30 17.92 -3.79
C GLU A 207 7.86 16.57 -4.36
N VAL A 208 6.64 16.52 -4.88
CA VAL A 208 6.13 15.38 -5.67
C VAL A 208 5.51 15.96 -6.92
N SER A 209 5.83 15.38 -8.05
CA SER A 209 5.28 15.80 -9.34
C SER A 209 3.77 15.54 -9.36
N ASP A 210 3.05 16.42 -10.04
CA ASP A 210 1.69 16.09 -10.44
C ASP A 210 1.79 14.96 -11.47
N PHE A 211 1.22 13.80 -11.15
CA PHE A 211 1.19 12.62 -12.03
C PHE A 211 0.75 12.97 -13.46
N ARG A 212 -0.15 13.96 -13.59
CA ARG A 212 -0.65 14.48 -14.86
C ARG A 212 0.43 15.09 -15.75
N THR A 213 1.51 15.62 -15.15
CA THR A 213 2.61 16.26 -15.88
C THR A 213 3.79 15.35 -16.17
N THR A 214 3.89 14.22 -15.46
CA THR A 214 5.05 13.32 -15.52
C THR A 214 4.92 12.30 -16.65
N VAL A 215 3.70 11.94 -17.04
CA VAL A 215 3.44 10.96 -18.09
C VAL A 215 3.14 11.66 -19.42
N ASP A 216 4.17 11.95 -20.20
CA ASP A 216 4.08 12.57 -21.53
C ASP A 216 3.64 11.60 -22.66
N SER A 217 3.12 10.42 -22.33
CA SER A 217 2.63 9.47 -23.32
C SER A 217 1.23 9.87 -23.81
N GLU A 218 1.07 9.99 -25.15
CA GLU A 218 -0.19 10.39 -25.80
C GLU A 218 -1.41 9.51 -25.44
N GLY A 219 -1.18 8.31 -24.85
CA GLY A 219 -2.24 7.39 -24.40
C GLY A 219 -2.72 7.62 -22.97
N ALA A 220 -1.92 8.21 -22.09
CA ALA A 220 -2.27 8.42 -20.67
C ALA A 220 -3.00 9.75 -20.42
N LYS A 221 -2.95 10.69 -21.36
CA LYS A 221 -3.57 12.03 -21.26
C LYS A 221 -5.09 12.02 -21.12
N ALA A 222 -5.76 10.93 -21.45
CA ALA A 222 -7.21 10.90 -21.52
C ALA A 222 -7.90 10.52 -20.18
N GLN A 223 -7.18 9.90 -19.23
CA GLN A 223 -7.84 9.20 -18.12
C GLN A 223 -7.65 9.80 -16.71
N VAL A 224 -6.70 10.70 -16.51
CA VAL A 224 -6.46 11.30 -15.19
C VAL A 224 -6.88 12.78 -15.11
N ALA A 225 -7.48 13.34 -16.15
CA ALA A 225 -7.79 14.77 -16.29
C ALA A 225 -9.14 15.23 -15.71
N GLY A 226 -9.87 14.38 -15.03
CA GLY A 226 -11.11 14.72 -14.32
C GLY A 226 -10.99 14.39 -12.84
N VAL A 227 -11.76 15.02 -12.00
CA VAL A 227 -12.27 14.38 -10.79
C VAL A 227 -12.73 13.00 -11.27
N VAL A 228 -12.08 11.94 -10.80
CA VAL A 228 -12.44 10.58 -11.20
C VAL A 228 -13.90 10.43 -10.82
N ASP A 229 -14.78 10.59 -11.80
CA ASP A 229 -16.16 10.17 -11.66
C ASP A 229 -16.06 8.64 -11.64
N ILE A 230 -15.85 8.12 -10.44
CA ILE A 230 -15.96 6.70 -10.21
C ILE A 230 -17.44 6.43 -10.43
N GLU A 231 -17.80 6.08 -11.67
CA GLU A 231 -19.04 5.35 -11.91
C GLU A 231 -18.79 4.00 -11.21
N ILE A 232 -19.12 3.99 -9.92
CA ILE A 232 -19.25 2.72 -9.21
C ILE A 232 -20.33 2.00 -10.00
N ASN A 233 -19.93 0.96 -10.70
CA ASN A 233 -20.84 0.09 -11.37
C ASN A 233 -21.88 -0.30 -10.31
N GLU A 234 -23.14 0.07 -10.50
CA GLU A 234 -24.22 -0.31 -9.57
C GLU A 234 -24.34 -1.84 -9.44
N ASP A 235 -23.65 -2.55 -10.33
CA ASP A 235 -23.55 -4.00 -10.46
C ASP A 235 -22.37 -4.62 -9.68
N TRP A 236 -21.79 -3.95 -8.66
CA TRP A 236 -20.84 -4.65 -7.79
C TRP A 236 -21.58 -5.74 -7.02
N GLU A 237 -21.47 -6.99 -7.51
CA GLU A 237 -22.16 -8.16 -6.96
C GLU A 237 -21.61 -8.60 -5.60
N GLY A 238 -20.70 -7.85 -4.98
CA GLY A 238 -20.03 -8.24 -3.75
C GLY A 238 -18.80 -9.13 -3.98
N SER A 239 -18.01 -9.33 -2.95
CA SER A 239 -16.96 -10.35 -2.93
C SER A 239 -17.59 -11.71 -2.65
N GLU A 240 -17.06 -12.79 -3.27
CA GLU A 240 -17.42 -14.18 -2.91
C GLU A 240 -17.23 -14.41 -1.40
N PHE A 241 -16.25 -13.73 -0.81
CA PHE A 241 -15.93 -13.78 0.62
C PHE A 241 -16.16 -12.41 1.27
N ARG A 242 -17.06 -12.40 2.25
CA ARG A 242 -17.57 -11.15 2.87
C ARG A 242 -16.61 -10.49 3.85
N TYR A 243 -15.79 -11.27 4.55
CA TYR A 243 -15.00 -10.75 5.66
C TYR A 243 -13.51 -10.75 5.33
N CYS A 244 -12.90 -9.56 5.33
CA CYS A 244 -11.45 -9.42 5.48
C CYS A 244 -11.10 -9.78 6.93
N THR A 245 -10.21 -10.76 7.09
CA THR A 245 -9.79 -11.25 8.40
C THR A 245 -8.28 -11.18 8.47
N GLU A 246 -7.76 -10.35 9.37
CA GLU A 246 -6.33 -10.19 9.54
C GLU A 246 -5.92 -10.15 11.02
N PHE A 247 -4.74 -10.65 11.30
CA PHE A 247 -4.20 -10.66 12.67
C PHE A 247 -2.70 -10.93 12.67
N LEU A 248 -2.06 -10.57 13.77
CA LEU A 248 -0.70 -11.00 14.07
C LEU A 248 -0.74 -12.35 14.78
N PHE A 249 0.25 -13.19 14.49
CA PHE A 249 0.33 -14.55 15.00
C PHE A 249 1.74 -14.86 15.49
N HIS A 250 1.84 -15.39 16.70
CA HIS A 250 3.08 -15.89 17.28
C HIS A 250 2.99 -17.41 17.42
N ALA A 251 3.80 -18.13 16.67
CA ALA A 251 3.81 -19.59 16.66
C ALA A 251 4.42 -20.15 17.95
N ASP A 252 3.74 -21.10 18.60
CA ASP A 252 4.23 -21.78 19.81
C ASP A 252 5.36 -22.79 19.50
N SER A 253 5.43 -23.25 18.24
CA SER A 253 6.40 -24.26 17.83
C SER A 253 7.45 -23.69 16.88
N PRO A 254 8.75 -24.05 17.07
CA PRO A 254 9.79 -23.74 16.09
C PRO A 254 9.57 -24.44 14.73
N ASP A 255 8.81 -25.53 14.70
CA ASP A 255 8.49 -26.33 13.51
C ASP A 255 7.11 -25.93 12.92
N PHE A 256 6.72 -24.68 13.04
CA PHE A 256 5.48 -24.18 12.44
C PHE A 256 5.49 -24.37 10.93
N ASP A 257 4.55 -25.16 10.40
CA ASP A 257 4.44 -25.47 8.97
C ASP A 257 3.67 -24.36 8.23
N GLU A 258 4.40 -23.38 7.70
CA GLU A 258 3.86 -22.26 6.92
C GLU A 258 3.06 -22.79 5.70
N SER A 259 3.56 -23.82 5.01
CA SER A 259 2.94 -24.33 3.79
C SER A 259 1.59 -24.99 4.07
N ALA A 260 1.51 -25.82 5.11
CA ALA A 260 0.26 -26.47 5.51
C ALA A 260 -0.78 -25.43 5.97
N ASN A 261 -0.35 -24.41 6.72
CA ASN A 261 -1.25 -23.35 7.18
C ASN A 261 -1.71 -22.45 6.04
N LEU A 262 -0.83 -22.07 5.11
CA LEU A 262 -1.20 -21.31 3.91
C LEU A 262 -2.21 -22.11 3.04
N LYS A 263 -2.00 -23.42 2.89
CA LYS A 263 -2.95 -24.29 2.20
C LYS A 263 -4.32 -24.35 2.89
N TYR A 264 -4.34 -24.35 4.23
CA TYR A 264 -5.59 -24.25 4.98
C TYR A 264 -6.29 -22.92 4.73
N LEU A 265 -5.60 -21.79 4.85
CA LEU A 265 -6.16 -20.47 4.57
C LEU A 265 -6.75 -20.38 3.16
N SER A 266 -6.04 -20.91 2.17
CA SER A 266 -6.51 -21.01 0.78
C SER A 266 -7.78 -21.85 0.61
N SER A 267 -8.04 -22.80 1.48
CA SER A 267 -9.28 -23.57 1.47
C SER A 267 -10.45 -22.88 2.16
N MET A 268 -10.16 -21.80 2.90
CA MET A 268 -11.14 -21.03 3.65
C MET A 268 -11.60 -19.77 2.94
N GLY A 269 -10.87 -19.32 1.90
CA GLY A 269 -11.19 -18.11 1.19
C GLY A 269 -10.15 -17.77 0.10
N ASP A 270 -10.05 -16.49 -0.21
CA ASP A 270 -9.09 -15.94 -1.17
C ASP A 270 -8.23 -14.83 -0.56
N CYS A 271 -7.38 -14.19 -1.37
CA CYS A 271 -6.45 -13.15 -0.95
C CYS A 271 -5.60 -13.54 0.28
N GLU A 272 -5.40 -14.85 0.46
CA GLU A 272 -4.68 -15.38 1.61
C GLU A 272 -3.20 -15.01 1.59
N LEU A 273 -2.73 -14.42 2.68
CA LEU A 273 -1.33 -14.08 2.93
C LEU A 273 -0.91 -14.61 4.31
N LEU A 274 0.22 -15.27 4.35
CA LEU A 274 0.92 -15.67 5.58
C LEU A 274 2.36 -15.25 5.40
N VAL A 275 2.74 -14.16 6.03
CA VAL A 275 4.02 -13.49 5.86
C VAL A 275 4.71 -13.25 7.21
N GLY A 276 6.03 -13.31 7.19
CA GLY A 276 6.83 -13.20 8.40
C GLY A 276 7.92 -14.25 8.45
N SER A 277 8.33 -14.59 9.63
CA SER A 277 9.25 -15.69 9.92
C SER A 277 9.01 -16.16 11.35
N ASN A 278 9.24 -17.46 11.59
CA ASN A 278 9.07 -18.02 12.94
C ASN A 278 9.85 -17.22 13.98
N PRO A 279 9.23 -16.83 15.11
CA PRO A 279 7.85 -17.20 15.50
C PRO A 279 6.75 -16.21 15.03
N ASP A 280 7.07 -15.07 14.43
CA ASP A 280 6.14 -13.96 14.23
C ASP A 280 5.67 -13.85 12.78
N TYR A 281 4.33 -13.84 12.62
CA TYR A 281 3.66 -13.79 11.32
C TYR A 281 2.53 -12.77 11.31
N LYS A 282 2.26 -12.22 10.13
CA LYS A 282 1.00 -11.54 9.79
C LYS A 282 0.19 -12.47 8.91
N ILE A 283 -1.09 -12.60 9.23
CA ILE A 283 -2.05 -13.39 8.47
C ILE A 283 -3.15 -12.47 7.97
N HIS A 284 -3.53 -12.66 6.71
CA HIS A 284 -4.62 -11.98 6.05
C HIS A 284 -5.35 -12.97 5.16
N VAL A 285 -6.68 -12.95 5.16
CA VAL A 285 -7.52 -13.78 4.29
C VAL A 285 -8.92 -13.20 4.18
N HIS A 286 -9.50 -13.21 2.99
CA HIS A 286 -10.91 -12.94 2.79
C HIS A 286 -11.69 -14.24 2.94
N THR A 287 -12.67 -14.30 3.85
CA THR A 287 -13.38 -15.55 4.18
C THR A 287 -14.81 -15.26 4.63
N ASN A 288 -15.69 -16.23 4.43
CA ASN A 288 -17.02 -16.23 5.06
C ASN A 288 -17.03 -16.87 6.46
N ARG A 289 -15.87 -17.38 6.92
CA ARG A 289 -15.76 -18.09 8.19
C ARG A 289 -14.54 -17.65 9.01
N PRO A 290 -14.49 -16.37 9.43
CA PRO A 290 -13.40 -15.86 10.28
C PRO A 290 -13.25 -16.69 11.57
N ASP A 291 -14.35 -17.18 12.13
CA ASP A 291 -14.37 -18.06 13.30
C ASP A 291 -13.50 -19.31 13.14
N ARG A 292 -13.54 -19.93 11.96
CA ARG A 292 -12.76 -21.15 11.67
C ARG A 292 -11.28 -20.83 11.47
N VAL A 293 -10.98 -19.73 10.80
CA VAL A 293 -9.59 -19.27 10.59
C VAL A 293 -8.93 -18.99 11.95
N LEU A 294 -9.56 -18.17 12.78
CA LEU A 294 -9.04 -17.82 14.10
C LEU A 294 -8.89 -19.07 14.98
N ARG A 295 -9.90 -19.94 15.02
CA ARG A 295 -9.84 -21.19 15.79
C ARG A 295 -8.69 -22.09 15.33
N HIS A 296 -8.45 -22.22 14.03
CA HIS A 296 -7.39 -23.03 13.48
C HIS A 296 -6.01 -22.55 13.93
N MET A 297 -5.81 -21.22 13.91
CA MET A 297 -4.54 -20.61 14.30
C MET A 297 -4.33 -20.64 15.82
N LEU A 298 -5.37 -20.45 16.62
CA LEU A 298 -5.30 -20.55 18.09
C LEU A 298 -4.83 -21.93 18.60
N HIS A 299 -4.97 -22.99 17.83
CA HIS A 299 -4.41 -24.30 18.15
C HIS A 299 -2.90 -24.43 17.87
N ARG A 300 -2.26 -23.39 17.29
CA ARG A 300 -0.87 -23.40 16.83
C ARG A 300 -0.01 -22.31 17.44
N GLY A 301 -0.64 -21.38 18.15
CA GLY A 301 0.05 -20.28 18.78
C GLY A 301 -0.92 -19.20 19.27
N GLN A 302 -0.36 -18.04 19.52
CA GLN A 302 -1.08 -16.88 20.05
C GLN A 302 -1.46 -15.94 18.92
N ILE A 303 -2.69 -15.41 18.96
CA ILE A 303 -3.16 -14.39 18.03
C ILE A 303 -3.38 -13.06 18.76
N PHE A 304 -3.08 -11.96 18.09
CA PHE A 304 -3.25 -10.62 18.63
C PHE A 304 -3.49 -9.61 17.50
N ASN A 305 -3.97 -8.42 17.84
CA ASN A 305 -4.34 -7.38 16.87
C ASN A 305 -5.25 -7.94 15.77
N VAL A 306 -6.37 -8.55 16.21
CA VAL A 306 -7.36 -9.15 15.31
C VAL A 306 -8.28 -8.08 14.75
N PHE A 307 -8.38 -8.04 13.43
CA PHE A 307 -9.32 -7.21 12.70
C PHE A 307 -10.20 -8.10 11.82
N VAL A 308 -11.49 -7.90 11.89
CA VAL A 308 -12.48 -8.56 11.03
C VAL A 308 -13.40 -7.48 10.48
N HIS A 309 -13.29 -7.21 9.19
CA HIS A 309 -14.07 -6.20 8.49
C HIS A 309 -15.10 -6.85 7.58
N ASN A 310 -16.29 -6.27 7.49
CA ASN A 310 -17.29 -6.67 6.51
C ASN A 310 -17.12 -5.80 5.26
N MET A 311 -16.46 -6.34 4.25
CA MET A 311 -16.13 -5.62 3.01
C MET A 311 -17.37 -5.17 2.23
N ASP A 312 -18.49 -5.90 2.32
CA ASP A 312 -19.76 -5.49 1.68
C ASP A 312 -20.29 -4.19 2.30
N LEU A 313 -20.20 -4.05 3.63
CA LEU A 313 -20.64 -2.82 4.32
C LEU A 313 -19.69 -1.65 4.02
N GLU A 314 -18.38 -1.88 4.03
CA GLU A 314 -17.39 -0.84 3.71
C GLU A 314 -17.55 -0.32 2.28
N ALA A 315 -17.77 -1.21 1.31
CA ALA A 315 -18.04 -0.81 -0.07
C ALA A 315 -19.37 -0.04 -0.22
N GLN A 316 -20.41 -0.42 0.54
CA GLN A 316 -21.68 0.30 0.53
C GLN A 316 -21.53 1.70 1.15
N GLU A 317 -20.90 1.82 2.32
CA GLU A 317 -20.64 3.10 2.99
C GLU A 317 -19.84 4.05 2.07
N ARG A 318 -18.84 3.53 1.37
CA ARG A 318 -18.07 4.30 0.40
C ARG A 318 -18.95 4.80 -0.76
N THR A 319 -19.79 3.91 -1.33
CA THR A 319 -20.70 4.27 -2.42
C THR A 319 -21.64 5.39 -2.00
N GLU A 320 -22.19 5.31 -0.79
CA GLU A 320 -23.05 6.35 -0.24
C GLU A 320 -22.30 7.67 -0.04
N SER A 321 -21.07 7.63 0.51
CA SER A 321 -20.22 8.81 0.68
C SER A 321 -19.92 9.53 -0.64
N ILE A 322 -19.58 8.78 -1.69
CA ILE A 322 -19.32 9.35 -3.03
C ILE A 322 -20.59 10.00 -3.61
N ARG A 323 -21.75 9.38 -3.45
CA ARG A 323 -23.03 9.95 -3.90
C ARG A 323 -23.34 11.27 -3.16
N GLU A 324 -23.10 11.32 -1.86
CA GLU A 324 -23.28 12.51 -1.04
C GLU A 324 -22.34 13.65 -1.44
N ASP A 325 -21.06 13.33 -1.69
CA ASP A 325 -20.07 14.31 -2.14
C ASP A 325 -20.42 14.90 -3.52
N LYS A 326 -20.91 14.06 -4.45
CA LYS A 326 -21.40 14.50 -5.76
C LYS A 326 -22.61 15.44 -5.60
N GLN A 327 -23.55 15.12 -4.72
CA GLN A 327 -24.72 15.98 -4.45
C GLN A 327 -24.30 17.30 -3.80
N ALA A 328 -23.37 17.28 -2.86
CA ALA A 328 -22.85 18.48 -2.22
C ALA A 328 -22.09 19.39 -3.21
N ALA A 329 -21.33 18.81 -4.13
CA ALA A 329 -20.60 19.54 -5.16
C ALA A 329 -21.50 20.19 -6.21
N SER A 330 -22.71 19.64 -6.46
CA SER A 330 -23.69 20.17 -7.42
C SER A 330 -24.61 21.24 -6.83
N GLY A 331 -24.57 21.47 -5.51
CA GLY A 331 -25.39 22.45 -4.82
C GLY A 331 -24.91 23.90 -4.99
N PRO A 332 -25.79 24.92 -4.73
CA PRO A 332 -25.39 26.32 -4.79
C PRO A 332 -24.30 26.61 -3.76
N ARG A 333 -23.21 27.28 -4.18
CA ARG A 333 -22.13 27.67 -3.27
C ARG A 333 -22.63 28.55 -2.16
N LYS A 334 -22.44 28.13 -0.91
CA LYS A 334 -22.75 28.95 0.29
C LYS A 334 -21.58 29.88 0.60
N PRO A 335 -21.85 31.09 1.12
CA PRO A 335 -20.79 32.04 1.51
C PRO A 335 -19.96 31.54 2.71
N LEU A 336 -20.50 30.64 3.52
CA LEU A 336 -19.85 29.99 4.66
C LEU A 336 -20.30 28.54 4.71
N GLY A 337 -19.37 27.63 4.83
CA GLY A 337 -19.60 26.19 4.98
C GLY A 337 -18.99 25.65 6.28
N PHE A 338 -19.64 24.67 6.88
CA PHE A 338 -19.17 23.97 8.07
C PHE A 338 -18.69 22.58 7.69
N VAL A 339 -17.47 22.24 8.12
CA VAL A 339 -16.89 20.90 7.96
C VAL A 339 -16.71 20.28 9.34
N ALA A 340 -17.11 19.03 9.50
CA ALA A 340 -16.91 18.29 10.75
C ALA A 340 -16.38 16.90 10.48
N VAL A 341 -15.70 16.32 11.46
CA VAL A 341 -15.21 14.93 11.42
C VAL A 341 -16.15 14.08 12.27
N ALA A 342 -16.61 12.95 11.73
CA ALA A 342 -17.48 12.02 12.43
C ALA A 342 -17.02 10.58 12.24
N ALA A 343 -17.10 9.78 13.30
CA ALA A 343 -16.90 8.32 13.25
C ALA A 343 -18.27 7.63 13.18
N GLY A 344 -18.58 7.05 12.01
CA GLY A 344 -19.83 6.32 11.76
C GLY A 344 -21.05 7.19 11.42
N SER A 345 -22.03 6.55 10.77
CA SER A 345 -23.22 7.20 10.20
C SER A 345 -24.07 7.97 11.23
N GLY A 346 -24.26 7.42 12.43
CA GLY A 346 -25.08 8.07 13.46
C GLY A 346 -24.55 9.42 13.95
N GLN A 347 -23.23 9.60 14.07
CA GLN A 347 -22.63 10.90 14.38
C GLN A 347 -22.72 11.84 13.18
N ALA A 348 -22.50 11.33 11.97
CA ALA A 348 -22.64 12.11 10.75
C ALA A 348 -24.06 12.67 10.60
N ASP A 349 -25.09 11.88 10.85
CA ASP A 349 -26.49 12.31 10.77
C ASP A 349 -26.84 13.41 11.80
N ILE A 350 -26.32 13.28 13.01
CA ILE A 350 -26.49 14.33 14.03
C ILE A 350 -25.82 15.63 13.56
N LEU A 351 -24.58 15.58 13.07
CA LEU A 351 -23.86 16.75 12.61
C LEU A 351 -24.52 17.41 11.41
N ARG A 352 -25.02 16.60 10.46
CA ARG A 352 -25.83 17.12 9.33
C ARG A 352 -27.10 17.82 9.81
N SER A 353 -27.80 17.25 10.80
CA SER A 353 -29.00 17.86 11.38
C SER A 353 -28.72 19.20 12.08
N LEU A 354 -27.49 19.41 12.50
CA LEU A 354 -27.01 20.68 13.10
C LEU A 354 -26.51 21.67 12.05
N GLY A 355 -26.56 21.33 10.75
CA GLY A 355 -26.21 22.26 9.66
C GLY A 355 -24.76 22.14 9.19
N VAL A 356 -24.07 21.07 9.50
CA VAL A 356 -22.74 20.79 8.92
C VAL A 356 -22.91 20.43 7.45
N ASP A 357 -22.15 21.09 6.59
CA ASP A 357 -22.26 20.95 5.14
C ASP A 357 -21.44 19.76 4.60
N VAL A 358 -20.28 19.52 5.19
CA VAL A 358 -19.39 18.42 4.79
C VAL A 358 -18.96 17.62 6.02
N ILE A 359 -19.16 16.31 5.96
CA ILE A 359 -18.69 15.38 6.98
C ILE A 359 -17.48 14.64 6.43
N VAL A 360 -16.35 14.78 7.10
CA VAL A 360 -15.17 13.96 6.85
C VAL A 360 -15.28 12.71 7.71
N SER A 361 -15.29 11.56 7.09
CA SER A 361 -15.30 10.29 7.81
C SER A 361 -14.02 10.18 8.62
N GLY A 362 -14.15 10.30 9.94
CA GLY A 362 -13.04 10.34 10.89
C GLY A 362 -12.87 9.00 11.54
N GLY A 363 -11.81 8.38 11.18
CA GLY A 363 -10.91 7.52 11.85
C GLY A 363 -11.42 6.48 12.80
N GLN A 364 -11.06 5.31 12.44
CA GLN A 364 -10.66 4.27 13.35
C GLN A 364 -9.17 4.45 13.62
N THR A 365 -8.80 5.31 14.54
CA THR A 365 -7.45 5.29 15.08
C THR A 365 -7.51 5.57 16.57
N MET A 366 -7.65 4.52 17.32
CA MET A 366 -6.95 4.33 18.59
C MET A 366 -6.53 2.89 18.69
#